data_44877ceb20e21a1d726fa793a2c9b138
#
_entry.id   44877ceb20e21a1d726fa793a2c9b138
#
_cell.length_a   1.000
_cell.length_b   1.000
_cell.length_c   1.000
_cell.angle_alpha   90.00
_cell.angle_beta   90.00
_cell.angle_gamma   90.00
#
_symmetry.space_group_name_H-M   'P 1'
#
loop_
_entity.id
_entity.type
_entity.pdbx_description
1 polymer ?
#
loop_
_entity_poly.entity_id
_entity_poly.type
_entity_poly.pdbx_seq_one_letter_code
_entity_poly.pdbx_strand_id
1 'polypeptide(L)'
;MTLYMKAKENRDNHIRRSKRLSISDFSFNFNGLSESDSLYLFWFRKGDVLRMMTAIAWPARRCARKRNRYSVTPLLATCIVLRRLSTPCRWHDLELLFGKHTSQLSEIFWECIENFLSIRANIITGELHSGFLADNASRYAQAVHSKSNGLDNCIGFIDGTVLGIARPADQDIQRVAYNGHKRKHALKFQVILTP
;
A
#
# COMPACT_ATOMS: atom_id res chain seq x y z
N MET A 1 22.43 44.12 -20.69
CA MET A 1 21.49 43.12 -20.18
C MET A 1 20.45 42.88 -21.26
N THR A 2 20.52 41.76 -21.95
CA THR A 2 19.79 41.49 -23.21
C THR A 2 18.32 41.24 -22.95
N LEU A 3 17.44 41.64 -23.90
CA LEU A 3 15.98 41.40 -23.90
C LEU A 3 15.61 39.92 -23.56
N TYR A 4 16.47 38.97 -23.90
CA TYR A 4 16.33 37.57 -23.58
C TYR A 4 16.40 37.30 -22.07
N MET A 5 17.31 37.95 -21.34
CA MET A 5 17.45 37.79 -19.88
C MET A 5 16.22 38.36 -19.14
N LYS A 6 15.68 39.50 -19.59
CA LYS A 6 14.45 40.07 -19.05
C LYS A 6 13.23 39.18 -19.31
N ALA A 7 13.13 38.57 -20.49
CA ALA A 7 12.03 37.65 -20.82
C ALA A 7 12.11 36.34 -19.98
N LYS A 8 13.29 35.82 -19.71
CA LYS A 8 13.52 34.68 -18.86
C LYS A 8 13.16 34.97 -17.40
N GLU A 9 13.61 36.11 -16.89
CA GLU A 9 13.30 36.56 -15.53
C GLU A 9 11.80 36.82 -15.33
N ASN A 10 11.11 37.39 -16.31
CA ASN A 10 9.66 37.52 -16.27
C ASN A 10 8.92 36.19 -16.33
N ARG A 11 9.41 35.21 -17.10
CA ARG A 11 8.84 33.85 -17.16
C ARG A 11 9.03 33.14 -15.83
N ASP A 12 10.21 33.20 -15.25
CA ASP A 12 10.53 32.58 -13.95
C ASP A 12 9.74 33.24 -12.81
N ASN A 13 9.50 34.56 -12.87
CA ASN A 13 8.64 35.29 -11.93
C ASN A 13 7.15 34.97 -12.11
N HIS A 14 6.68 34.72 -13.34
CA HIS A 14 5.31 34.28 -13.61
C HIS A 14 5.06 32.84 -13.11
N ILE A 15 6.05 31.96 -13.29
CA ILE A 15 6.01 30.58 -12.76
C ILE A 15 6.07 30.58 -11.22
N ARG A 16 6.80 31.52 -10.60
CA ARG A 16 6.84 31.69 -9.14
C ARG A 16 5.55 32.32 -8.56
N ARG A 17 4.79 33.07 -9.36
CA ARG A 17 3.54 33.73 -8.94
C ARG A 17 2.28 32.92 -9.22
N SER A 18 2.32 31.84 -9.99
CA SER A 18 1.20 30.89 -9.96
C SER A 18 1.12 30.40 -8.51
N LYS A 19 0.05 30.77 -7.79
CA LYS A 19 -0.25 30.24 -6.45
C LYS A 19 -0.23 28.72 -6.60
N ARG A 20 0.90 28.09 -6.27
CA ARG A 20 0.88 26.65 -6.01
C ARG A 20 -0.16 26.49 -4.92
N LEU A 21 -1.21 25.73 -5.23
CA LEU A 21 -2.17 25.34 -4.22
C LEU A 21 -1.37 24.88 -3.01
N SER A 22 -1.51 25.57 -1.88
CA SER A 22 -0.78 25.21 -0.69
C SER A 22 -1.32 23.86 -0.24
N ILE A 23 -0.46 22.87 -0.12
CA ILE A 23 -0.83 21.51 0.35
C ILE A 23 -1.51 21.62 1.73
N SER A 24 -1.19 22.66 2.51
CA SER A 24 -1.82 22.95 3.80
C SER A 24 -3.32 23.32 3.71
N ASP A 25 -3.81 23.70 2.53
CA ASP A 25 -5.23 24.06 2.34
C ASP A 25 -6.12 22.82 2.19
N PHE A 26 -5.53 21.64 2.03
CA PHE A 26 -6.26 20.37 1.90
C PHE A 26 -6.18 19.56 3.20
N SER A 27 -7.34 19.23 3.74
CA SER A 27 -7.46 18.31 4.86
C SER A 27 -8.25 17.09 4.43
N PHE A 28 -7.67 15.89 4.64
CA PHE A 28 -8.38 14.65 4.34
C PHE A 28 -9.54 14.45 5.33
N ASN A 29 -10.74 14.31 4.78
CA ASN A 29 -11.96 14.06 5.56
C ASN A 29 -12.55 12.69 5.21
N PHE A 30 -12.22 11.68 6.01
CA PHE A 30 -12.75 10.32 5.83
C PHE A 30 -14.26 10.25 6.00
N ASN A 31 -14.84 11.02 6.92
CA ASN A 31 -16.27 10.98 7.21
C ASN A 31 -17.10 11.52 6.04
N GLY A 32 -16.54 12.47 5.28
CA GLY A 32 -17.19 13.03 4.10
C GLY A 32 -17.17 12.13 2.87
N LEU A 33 -16.44 11.02 2.89
CA LEU A 33 -16.43 10.05 1.78
C LEU A 33 -17.73 9.25 1.76
N SER A 34 -18.23 8.97 0.56
CA SER A 34 -19.29 7.97 0.36
C SER A 34 -18.73 6.54 0.47
N GLU A 35 -19.60 5.53 0.59
CA GLU A 35 -19.18 4.12 0.54
C GLU A 35 -18.54 3.76 -0.80
N SER A 36 -19.04 4.31 -1.91
CA SER A 36 -18.46 4.13 -3.25
C SER A 36 -17.07 4.73 -3.36
N ASP A 37 -16.84 5.92 -2.79
CA ASP A 37 -15.52 6.55 -2.77
C ASP A 37 -14.53 5.74 -1.94
N SER A 38 -14.96 5.19 -0.80
CA SER A 38 -14.14 4.34 0.04
C SER A 38 -13.71 3.07 -0.69
N LEU A 39 -14.63 2.40 -1.39
CA LEU A 39 -14.33 1.23 -2.23
C LEU A 39 -13.38 1.59 -3.38
N TYR A 40 -13.59 2.71 -4.04
CA TYR A 40 -12.72 3.16 -5.13
C TYR A 40 -11.31 3.50 -4.66
N LEU A 41 -11.19 4.23 -3.53
CA LEU A 41 -9.91 4.71 -3.02
C LEU A 41 -9.12 3.62 -2.31
N PHE A 42 -9.76 2.76 -1.53
CA PHE A 42 -9.13 1.86 -0.57
C PHE A 42 -9.42 0.38 -0.81
N TRP A 43 -10.35 0.04 -1.71
CA TRP A 43 -10.89 -1.30 -1.96
C TRP A 43 -11.67 -1.90 -0.78
N PHE A 44 -11.99 -1.09 0.21
CA PHE A 44 -12.72 -1.49 1.40
C PHE A 44 -13.86 -0.52 1.71
N ARG A 45 -14.93 -1.04 2.30
CA ARG A 45 -16.01 -0.21 2.84
C ARG A 45 -15.54 0.58 4.04
N LYS A 46 -16.18 1.69 4.36
CA LYS A 46 -15.78 2.55 5.51
C LYS A 46 -15.72 1.77 6.82
N GLY A 47 -16.71 0.89 7.07
CA GLY A 47 -16.72 0.04 8.26
C GLY A 47 -15.52 -0.91 8.33
N ASP A 48 -15.06 -1.45 7.18
CA ASP A 48 -13.91 -2.34 7.12
C ASP A 48 -12.60 -1.60 7.35
N VAL A 49 -12.46 -0.38 6.83
CA VAL A 49 -11.31 0.49 7.10
C VAL A 49 -11.17 0.77 8.60
N LEU A 50 -12.28 1.07 9.27
CA LEU A 50 -12.29 1.30 10.72
C LEU A 50 -11.95 0.02 11.52
N ARG A 51 -12.47 -1.13 11.10
CA ARG A 51 -12.13 -2.44 11.71
C ARG A 51 -10.64 -2.75 11.55
N MET A 52 -10.07 -2.54 10.36
CA MET A 52 -8.63 -2.72 10.12
C MET A 52 -7.78 -1.77 10.95
N MET A 53 -8.16 -0.49 11.04
CA MET A 53 -7.46 0.46 11.90
C MET A 53 -7.37 -0.03 13.35
N THR A 54 -8.49 -0.55 13.88
CA THR A 54 -8.55 -1.09 15.25
C THR A 54 -7.73 -2.37 15.39
N ALA A 55 -7.82 -3.30 14.42
CA ALA A 55 -7.12 -4.57 14.45
C ALA A 55 -5.59 -4.42 14.32
N ILE A 56 -5.13 -3.46 13.52
CA ILE A 56 -3.70 -3.16 13.35
C ILE A 56 -3.14 -2.44 14.58
N ALA A 57 -3.99 -1.68 15.29
CA ALA A 57 -3.63 -0.92 16.49
C ALA A 57 -2.40 0.00 16.27
N TRP A 58 -2.47 0.84 15.23
CA TRP A 58 -1.40 1.81 15.00
C TRP A 58 -1.09 2.60 16.26
N PRO A 59 0.18 2.73 16.64
CA PRO A 59 0.51 3.59 17.76
C PRO A 59 0.06 5.02 17.47
N ALA A 60 -0.60 5.65 18.43
CA ALA A 60 -0.98 7.06 18.35
C ALA A 60 0.28 7.94 18.45
N ARG A 61 1.23 7.75 17.55
CA ARG A 61 2.52 8.44 17.58
C ARG A 61 2.50 9.70 16.75
N ARG A 62 3.01 10.74 17.36
CA ARG A 62 3.59 11.85 16.62
C ARG A 62 4.82 11.29 15.89
N CYS A 63 4.74 11.10 14.58
CA CYS A 63 5.92 10.83 13.77
C CYS A 63 6.87 12.01 13.94
N ALA A 64 7.92 11.81 14.71
CA ALA A 64 8.90 12.84 15.02
C ALA A 64 10.29 12.37 14.57
N ARG A 65 10.58 12.43 13.28
CA ARG A 65 11.96 12.59 12.88
C ARG A 65 12.40 14.05 13.09
N LYS A 66 13.66 14.26 13.51
CA LYS A 66 14.22 15.51 14.06
C LYS A 66 13.96 16.83 13.29
N ARG A 67 13.41 16.80 12.09
CA ARG A 67 13.19 18.00 11.25
C ARG A 67 11.73 18.39 10.99
N ASN A 68 10.78 17.45 10.98
CA ASN A 68 9.38 17.76 10.68
C ASN A 68 8.46 17.12 11.72
N ARG A 69 8.03 17.91 12.70
CA ARG A 69 7.02 17.47 13.68
C ARG A 69 5.64 17.57 13.02
N TYR A 70 5.05 16.44 12.66
CA TYR A 70 3.66 16.37 12.23
C TYR A 70 2.92 15.29 13.03
N SER A 71 1.65 15.52 13.25
CA SER A 71 0.77 14.56 13.92
C SER A 71 -0.06 13.83 12.87
N VAL A 72 -0.16 12.51 13.01
CA VAL A 72 -0.98 11.66 12.15
C VAL A 72 -1.91 10.84 13.01
N THR A 73 -3.19 10.87 12.69
CA THR A 73 -4.17 10.00 13.34
C THR A 73 -4.05 8.58 12.81
N PRO A 74 -4.36 7.54 13.62
CA PRO A 74 -4.38 6.16 13.15
C PRO A 74 -5.22 5.95 11.90
N LEU A 75 -6.36 6.64 11.81
CA LEU A 75 -7.24 6.59 10.65
C LEU A 75 -6.56 7.12 9.38
N LEU A 76 -5.92 8.28 9.46
CA LEU A 76 -5.20 8.85 8.32
C LEU A 76 -4.04 7.94 7.88
N ALA A 77 -3.29 7.38 8.83
CA ALA A 77 -2.23 6.42 8.55
C ALA A 77 -2.75 5.18 7.81
N THR A 78 -3.86 4.60 8.29
CA THR A 78 -4.54 3.47 7.64
C THR A 78 -4.95 3.82 6.21
N CYS A 79 -5.57 4.98 5.99
CA CYS A 79 -5.99 5.42 4.66
C CYS A 79 -4.81 5.63 3.70
N ILE A 80 -3.69 6.19 4.17
CA ILE A 80 -2.47 6.36 3.36
C ILE A 80 -1.91 4.99 2.94
N VAL A 81 -1.81 4.04 3.88
CA VAL A 81 -1.32 2.69 3.60
C VAL A 81 -2.22 1.98 2.59
N LEU A 82 -3.53 1.95 2.85
CA LEU A 82 -4.50 1.29 1.97
C LEU A 82 -4.49 1.90 0.56
N ARG A 83 -4.49 3.23 0.46
CA ARG A 83 -4.45 3.91 -0.85
C ARG A 83 -3.19 3.58 -1.63
N ARG A 84 -2.05 3.53 -0.96
CA ARG A 84 -0.77 3.19 -1.59
C ARG A 84 -0.72 1.74 -2.06
N LEU A 85 -1.34 0.82 -1.32
CA LEU A 85 -1.41 -0.59 -1.67
C LEU A 85 -2.48 -0.89 -2.73
N SER A 86 -3.60 -0.16 -2.73
CA SER A 86 -4.69 -0.37 -3.69
C SER A 86 -4.32 0.05 -5.11
N THR A 87 -3.49 1.08 -5.26
CA THR A 87 -3.17 1.62 -6.58
C THR A 87 -1.70 2.06 -6.63
N PRO A 88 -0.91 1.53 -7.58
CA PRO A 88 0.47 1.96 -7.77
C PRO A 88 0.49 3.39 -8.34
N CYS A 89 0.67 4.38 -7.47
CA CYS A 89 0.73 5.79 -7.81
C CYS A 89 1.99 6.44 -7.22
N ARG A 90 2.39 7.59 -7.74
CA ARG A 90 3.50 8.34 -7.16
C ARG A 90 3.07 9.03 -5.88
N TRP A 91 3.99 9.25 -4.95
CA TRP A 91 3.69 10.00 -3.73
C TRP A 91 3.13 11.40 -4.00
N HIS A 92 3.59 12.04 -5.06
CA HIS A 92 3.12 13.35 -5.45
C HIS A 92 1.62 13.37 -5.82
N ASP A 93 1.12 12.26 -6.38
CA ASP A 93 -0.29 12.14 -6.76
C ASP A 93 -1.21 12.06 -5.52
N LEU A 94 -0.65 11.75 -4.35
CA LEU A 94 -1.37 11.63 -3.08
C LEU A 94 -1.35 12.92 -2.23
N GLU A 95 -0.54 13.92 -2.60
CA GLU A 95 -0.39 15.15 -1.83
C GLU A 95 -1.72 15.89 -1.68
N LEU A 96 -2.47 16.04 -2.77
CA LEU A 96 -3.76 16.73 -2.76
C LEU A 96 -4.83 15.93 -2.01
N LEU A 97 -4.80 14.61 -2.10
CA LEU A 97 -5.78 13.77 -1.41
C LEU A 97 -5.65 13.85 0.12
N PHE A 98 -4.41 13.80 0.62
CA PHE A 98 -4.16 13.70 2.05
C PHE A 98 -3.71 15.01 2.71
N GLY A 99 -3.46 16.06 1.93
CA GLY A 99 -2.95 17.34 2.46
C GLY A 99 -1.59 17.20 3.14
N LYS A 100 -0.72 16.31 2.63
CA LYS A 100 0.59 16.02 3.17
C LYS A 100 1.63 16.02 2.06
N HIS A 101 2.83 16.52 2.36
CA HIS A 101 3.94 16.51 1.42
C HIS A 101 4.47 15.09 1.16
N THR A 102 5.01 14.82 -0.05
CA THR A 102 5.54 13.51 -0.46
C THR A 102 6.45 12.86 0.57
N SER A 103 7.35 13.65 1.18
CA SER A 103 8.27 13.14 2.23
C SER A 103 7.52 12.64 3.46
N GLN A 104 6.47 13.36 3.89
CA GLN A 104 5.65 12.97 5.03
C GLN A 104 4.83 11.72 4.71
N LEU A 105 4.21 11.65 3.52
CA LEU A 105 3.45 10.48 3.07
C LEU A 105 4.31 9.22 3.03
N SER A 106 5.51 9.33 2.46
CA SER A 106 6.46 8.22 2.40
C SER A 106 6.91 7.77 3.80
N GLU A 107 7.23 8.72 4.68
CA GLU A 107 7.66 8.43 6.05
C GLU A 107 6.55 7.74 6.85
N ILE A 108 5.30 8.24 6.78
CA ILE A 108 4.13 7.62 7.42
C ILE A 108 3.94 6.19 6.92
N PHE A 109 3.98 5.98 5.62
CA PHE A 109 3.79 4.66 5.02
C PHE A 109 4.82 3.65 5.52
N TRP A 110 6.11 3.98 5.43
CA TRP A 110 7.16 3.07 5.85
C TRP A 110 7.16 2.80 7.35
N GLU A 111 6.91 3.81 8.17
CA GLU A 111 6.76 3.62 9.62
C GLU A 111 5.58 2.69 9.95
N CYS A 112 4.46 2.82 9.23
CA CYS A 112 3.33 1.92 9.37
C CYS A 112 3.66 0.49 8.95
N ILE A 113 4.36 0.29 7.84
CA ILE A 113 4.77 -1.03 7.37
C ILE A 113 5.75 -1.69 8.35
N GLU A 114 6.77 -0.97 8.81
CA GLU A 114 7.73 -1.46 9.80
C GLU A 114 7.04 -1.84 11.11
N ASN A 115 6.11 -1.01 11.58
CA ASN A 115 5.32 -1.30 12.77
C ASN A 115 4.43 -2.54 12.59
N PHE A 116 3.74 -2.64 11.47
CA PHE A 116 2.92 -3.80 11.14
C PHE A 116 3.76 -5.08 11.12
N LEU A 117 4.91 -5.06 10.45
CA LEU A 117 5.82 -6.21 10.39
C LEU A 117 6.34 -6.61 11.78
N SER A 118 6.66 -5.63 12.63
CA SER A 118 7.17 -5.93 13.98
C SER A 118 6.11 -6.56 14.90
N ILE A 119 4.85 -6.17 14.75
CA ILE A 119 3.76 -6.65 15.63
C ILE A 119 3.08 -7.91 15.06
N ARG A 120 3.02 -8.04 13.74
CA ARG A 120 2.23 -9.04 13.02
C ARG A 120 3.07 -9.95 12.13
N ALA A 121 4.38 -10.05 12.36
CA ALA A 121 5.26 -10.93 11.58
C ALA A 121 4.74 -12.38 11.54
N ASN A 122 4.18 -12.88 12.63
CA ASN A 122 3.57 -14.21 12.74
C ASN A 122 2.40 -14.44 11.76
N ILE A 123 1.66 -13.40 11.39
CA ILE A 123 0.59 -13.50 10.39
C ILE A 123 1.19 -13.76 9.00
N ILE A 124 2.38 -13.19 8.73
CA ILE A 124 3.05 -13.29 7.42
C ILE A 124 3.89 -14.55 7.34
N THR A 125 4.45 -15.03 8.44
CA THR A 125 5.35 -16.20 8.48
C THR A 125 4.64 -17.55 8.34
N GLY A 126 3.33 -17.58 8.25
CA GLY A 126 2.58 -18.78 7.91
C GLY A 126 2.17 -19.69 9.07
N GLU A 127 2.62 -19.46 10.29
CA GLU A 127 2.23 -20.29 11.46
C GLU A 127 0.71 -20.23 11.73
N LEU A 128 0.11 -19.05 11.54
CA LEU A 128 -1.33 -18.88 11.65
C LEU A 128 -2.12 -19.47 10.46
N HIS A 129 -1.50 -19.56 9.29
CA HIS A 129 -2.19 -20.06 8.09
C HIS A 129 -2.45 -21.54 8.13
N SER A 130 -1.54 -22.35 8.69
CA SER A 130 -1.73 -23.80 8.79
C SER A 130 -2.91 -24.18 9.67
N GLY A 131 -3.05 -23.56 10.85
CA GLY A 131 -4.20 -23.75 11.72
C GLY A 131 -5.51 -23.29 11.08
N PHE A 132 -5.51 -22.07 10.51
CA PHE A 132 -6.69 -21.50 9.84
C PHE A 132 -7.15 -22.37 8.64
N LEU A 133 -6.23 -22.88 7.84
CA LEU A 133 -6.57 -23.78 6.73
C LEU A 133 -7.11 -25.12 7.22
N ALA A 134 -6.52 -25.71 8.26
CA ALA A 134 -6.99 -26.97 8.84
C ALA A 134 -8.40 -26.83 9.42
N ASP A 135 -8.65 -25.77 10.20
CA ASP A 135 -9.96 -25.53 10.83
C ASP A 135 -11.10 -25.28 9.81
N ASN A 136 -10.77 -24.76 8.62
CA ASN A 136 -11.75 -24.45 7.59
C ASN A 136 -11.75 -25.44 6.42
N ALA A 137 -10.91 -26.46 6.42
CA ALA A 137 -10.71 -27.36 5.29
C ALA A 137 -12.00 -28.00 4.79
N SER A 138 -12.83 -28.53 5.69
CA SER A 138 -14.12 -29.16 5.34
C SER A 138 -15.07 -28.17 4.69
N ARG A 139 -15.16 -26.93 5.20
CA ARG A 139 -15.99 -25.88 4.63
C ARG A 139 -15.54 -25.47 3.24
N TYR A 140 -14.24 -25.36 3.03
CA TYR A 140 -13.66 -25.04 1.72
C TYR A 140 -13.88 -26.16 0.71
N ALA A 141 -13.64 -27.43 1.10
CA ALA A 141 -13.90 -28.57 0.24
C ALA A 141 -15.37 -28.62 -0.21
N GLN A 142 -16.31 -28.42 0.70
CA GLN A 142 -17.73 -28.38 0.40
C GLN A 142 -18.08 -27.21 -0.55
N ALA A 143 -17.50 -26.04 -0.35
CA ALA A 143 -17.74 -24.87 -1.22
C ALA A 143 -17.20 -25.07 -2.64
N VAL A 144 -16.02 -25.70 -2.78
CA VAL A 144 -15.48 -26.04 -4.10
C VAL A 144 -16.32 -27.13 -4.77
N HIS A 145 -16.68 -28.19 -4.05
CA HIS A 145 -17.49 -29.27 -4.58
C HIS A 145 -18.86 -28.78 -5.08
N SER A 146 -19.52 -27.91 -4.32
CA SER A 146 -20.84 -27.37 -4.68
C SER A 146 -20.84 -26.57 -5.99
N LYS A 147 -19.71 -25.98 -6.38
CA LYS A 147 -19.58 -25.19 -7.60
C LYS A 147 -19.04 -25.94 -8.80
N SER A 148 -18.21 -26.94 -8.56
CA SER A 148 -17.43 -27.57 -9.64
C SER A 148 -17.84 -29.02 -9.92
N ASN A 149 -18.67 -29.64 -9.07
CA ASN A 149 -18.91 -31.11 -9.05
C ASN A 149 -17.58 -31.89 -9.16
N GLY A 150 -16.51 -31.32 -8.61
CA GLY A 150 -15.16 -31.77 -8.78
C GLY A 150 -14.71 -32.70 -7.65
N LEU A 151 -13.44 -32.58 -7.26
CA LEU A 151 -12.83 -33.40 -6.23
C LEU A 151 -13.43 -33.13 -4.86
N ASP A 152 -13.81 -34.17 -4.14
CA ASP A 152 -14.44 -34.05 -2.81
C ASP A 152 -13.54 -33.42 -1.74
N ASN A 153 -12.23 -33.49 -1.93
CA ASN A 153 -11.23 -33.01 -0.95
C ASN A 153 -10.44 -31.79 -1.44
N CYS A 154 -10.91 -31.07 -2.45
CA CYS A 154 -10.23 -29.87 -2.93
C CYS A 154 -10.59 -28.67 -2.05
N ILE A 155 -9.62 -28.17 -1.28
CA ILE A 155 -9.81 -27.04 -0.37
C ILE A 155 -9.45 -25.69 -0.99
N GLY A 156 -8.82 -25.69 -2.17
CA GLY A 156 -8.40 -24.47 -2.85
C GLY A 156 -7.44 -24.75 -3.99
N PHE A 157 -6.92 -23.68 -4.56
CA PHE A 157 -6.03 -23.71 -5.72
C PHE A 157 -4.72 -22.99 -5.37
N ILE A 158 -3.59 -23.52 -5.87
CA ILE A 158 -2.29 -22.86 -5.73
C ILE A 158 -1.94 -22.24 -7.07
N ASP A 159 -1.66 -20.94 -7.06
CA ASP A 159 -1.14 -20.22 -8.23
C ASP A 159 0.23 -19.61 -7.93
N GLY A 160 1.06 -19.56 -8.96
CA GLY A 160 2.42 -19.03 -8.89
C GLY A 160 2.57 -17.75 -9.70
N THR A 161 2.71 -16.62 -9.05
CA THR A 161 2.92 -15.32 -9.71
C THR A 161 4.40 -14.91 -9.69
N VAL A 162 4.87 -14.40 -10.83
CA VAL A 162 6.25 -13.91 -10.99
C VAL A 162 6.23 -12.40 -11.19
N LEU A 163 6.65 -11.66 -10.17
CA LEU A 163 6.75 -10.20 -10.20
C LEU A 163 8.16 -9.77 -10.60
N GLY A 164 8.29 -9.11 -11.76
CA GLY A 164 9.57 -8.56 -12.21
C GLY A 164 10.04 -7.42 -11.30
N ILE A 165 11.32 -7.44 -10.95
CA ILE A 165 11.96 -6.39 -10.16
C ILE A 165 13.10 -5.76 -10.94
N ALA A 166 13.54 -4.56 -10.53
CA ALA A 166 14.77 -3.97 -11.00
C ALA A 166 15.95 -4.89 -10.65
N ARG A 167 16.98 -4.90 -11.49
CA ARG A 167 18.19 -5.68 -11.22
C ARG A 167 18.82 -5.21 -9.90
N PRO A 168 18.96 -6.08 -8.90
CA PRO A 168 19.63 -5.72 -7.66
C PRO A 168 21.10 -5.33 -7.90
N ALA A 169 21.64 -4.42 -7.09
CA ALA A 169 23.05 -4.05 -7.17
C ALA A 169 23.99 -5.13 -6.60
N ASP A 170 23.51 -5.84 -5.58
CA ASP A 170 24.22 -6.91 -4.92
C ASP A 170 24.22 -8.19 -5.78
N GLN A 171 25.40 -8.82 -5.97
CA GLN A 171 25.54 -9.98 -6.85
C GLN A 171 24.87 -11.24 -6.33
N ASP A 172 24.83 -11.45 -5.02
CA ASP A 172 24.21 -12.65 -4.44
C ASP A 172 22.69 -12.53 -4.52
N ILE A 173 22.14 -11.34 -4.26
CA ILE A 173 20.72 -11.06 -4.47
C ILE A 173 20.34 -11.19 -5.96
N GLN A 174 21.21 -10.76 -6.89
CA GLN A 174 21.00 -10.95 -8.32
C GLN A 174 20.84 -12.43 -8.70
N ARG A 175 21.72 -13.30 -8.18
CA ARG A 175 21.68 -14.73 -8.45
C ARG A 175 20.38 -15.38 -7.95
N VAL A 176 19.99 -15.04 -6.73
CA VAL A 176 18.74 -15.56 -6.12
C VAL A 176 17.49 -15.04 -6.83
N ALA A 177 17.48 -13.76 -7.20
CA ALA A 177 16.34 -13.12 -7.85
C ALA A 177 16.23 -13.42 -9.35
N TYR A 178 17.27 -14.01 -9.99
CA TYR A 178 17.23 -14.26 -11.43
C TYR A 178 16.33 -15.44 -11.77
N ASN A 179 15.31 -15.17 -12.57
CA ASN A 179 14.42 -16.18 -13.11
C ASN A 179 14.89 -16.57 -14.52
N GLY A 180 15.59 -17.70 -14.67
CA GLY A 180 16.12 -18.20 -15.94
C GLY A 180 15.03 -18.45 -16.98
N HIS A 181 13.87 -18.94 -16.59
CA HIS A 181 12.75 -19.20 -17.49
C HIS A 181 12.20 -17.90 -18.12
N LYS A 182 12.01 -16.86 -17.32
CA LYS A 182 11.52 -15.55 -17.77
C LYS A 182 12.64 -14.60 -18.18
N ARG A 183 13.91 -15.00 -18.02
CA ARG A 183 15.12 -14.22 -18.35
C ARG A 183 15.13 -12.80 -17.73
N LYS A 184 14.66 -12.69 -16.50
CA LYS A 184 14.59 -11.42 -15.77
C LYS A 184 14.75 -11.64 -14.25
N HIS A 185 15.16 -10.58 -13.54
CA HIS A 185 15.14 -10.58 -12.08
C HIS A 185 13.68 -10.47 -11.62
N ALA A 186 13.26 -11.34 -10.72
CA ALA A 186 11.88 -11.41 -10.28
C ALA A 186 11.75 -12.09 -8.92
N LEU A 187 10.71 -11.72 -8.20
CA LEU A 187 10.23 -12.41 -7.02
C LEU A 187 9.13 -13.39 -7.44
N LYS A 188 9.18 -14.61 -6.90
CA LYS A 188 8.14 -15.62 -7.09
C LYS A 188 7.27 -15.65 -5.84
N PHE A 189 5.97 -15.53 -6.05
CA PHE A 189 4.97 -15.67 -5.00
C PHE A 189 4.10 -16.88 -5.30
N GLN A 190 3.78 -17.63 -4.26
CA GLN A 190 2.73 -18.63 -4.29
C GLN A 190 1.52 -18.10 -3.54
N VAL A 191 0.36 -18.19 -4.15
CA VAL A 191 -0.91 -17.76 -3.56
C VAL A 191 -1.82 -18.98 -3.45
N ILE A 192 -2.38 -19.19 -2.27
CA ILE A 192 -3.42 -20.18 -2.06
C ILE A 192 -4.76 -19.46 -2.09
N LEU A 193 -5.58 -19.82 -3.08
CA LEU A 193 -6.92 -19.28 -3.25
C LEU A 193 -7.91 -20.27 -2.61
N THR A 194 -8.60 -19.82 -1.59
CA THR A 194 -9.67 -20.57 -0.92
C THR A 194 -11.01 -19.90 -1.16
N PRO A 195 -12.14 -20.61 -1.13
CA PRO A 195 -13.50 -20.06 -1.25
C PRO A 195 -13.83 -19.04 -0.18
#